data_ebf3341a2f15256fa0c570b60ed70509
#
_entry.id   ebf3341a2f15256fa0c570b60ed70509
#
_cell.length_a   1.000
_cell.length_b   1.000
_cell.length_c   1.000
_cell.angle_alpha   90.00
_cell.angle_beta   90.00
_cell.angle_gamma   90.00
#
_symmetry.space_group_name_H-M   'P 1'
#
loop_
_entity.id
_entity.type
_entity.pdbx_description
1 polymer ?
#
loop_
_entity_poly.entity_id
_entity_poly.type
_entity_poly.pdbx_seq_one_letter_code
_entity_poly.pdbx_strand_id
1 'polypeptide(L)'
;MSKLNSMVKDFLAQKKIAVVGVSDKRETGCNAGYLRFKSNGYQVYAVNPRIKSYKGDPCYPDLKSLPEKPDAVFILASPRVADQIVKECVELGVKHVWLHCMMGTKPGLAAATTSVSPRAVELCRKNGITVIPGSCPNQFLRPDFGHAMMRALWGLGGNLSVNS
;
A
#
# COMPACT_ATOMS: atom_id res chain seq x y z
N MET A 1 -4.70 -21.73 1.16
CA MET A 1 -4.55 -20.30 1.44
C MET A 1 -4.73 -19.56 0.12
N SER A 2 -5.56 -18.49 0.09
CA SER A 2 -5.73 -17.74 -1.17
C SER A 2 -4.43 -17.08 -1.59
N LYS A 3 -4.25 -16.85 -2.90
CA LYS A 3 -3.08 -16.13 -3.45
C LYS A 3 -2.89 -14.76 -2.78
N LEU A 4 -3.98 -14.02 -2.56
CA LEU A 4 -3.93 -12.74 -1.85
C LEU A 4 -3.38 -12.90 -0.43
N ASN A 5 -3.84 -13.89 0.34
CA ASN A 5 -3.35 -14.09 1.70
C ASN A 5 -1.85 -14.41 1.74
N SER A 6 -1.33 -15.16 0.77
CA SER A 6 0.11 -15.40 0.65
C SER A 6 0.86 -14.09 0.38
N MET A 7 0.43 -13.30 -0.60
CA MET A 7 1.05 -12.01 -0.93
C MET A 7 1.00 -11.03 0.24
N VAL A 8 -0.11 -10.99 0.98
CA VAL A 8 -0.24 -10.17 2.19
C VAL A 8 0.72 -10.64 3.28
N LYS A 9 0.83 -11.96 3.51
CA LYS A 9 1.78 -12.53 4.46
C LYS A 9 3.22 -12.15 4.11
N ASP A 10 3.59 -12.25 2.84
CA ASP A 10 4.92 -11.91 2.35
C ASP A 10 5.21 -10.40 2.51
N PHE A 11 4.24 -9.54 2.21
CA PHE A 11 4.35 -8.10 2.44
C PHE A 11 4.52 -7.77 3.93
N LEU A 12 3.69 -8.35 4.80
CA LEU A 12 3.71 -8.12 6.24
C LEU A 12 4.92 -8.75 6.95
N ALA A 13 5.64 -9.65 6.30
CA ALA A 13 6.92 -10.18 6.79
C ALA A 13 8.09 -9.19 6.62
N GLN A 14 7.91 -8.13 5.81
CA GLN A 14 8.91 -7.09 5.62
C GLN A 14 9.02 -6.21 6.87
N LYS A 15 10.16 -5.52 7.04
CA LYS A 15 10.41 -4.71 8.25
C LYS A 15 10.38 -3.22 8.00
N LYS A 16 10.84 -2.77 6.84
CA LYS A 16 10.94 -1.36 6.45
C LYS A 16 9.90 -1.04 5.38
N ILE A 17 8.91 -0.23 5.73
CA ILE A 17 7.78 0.07 4.85
C ILE A 17 7.74 1.57 4.55
N ALA A 18 7.82 1.94 3.28
CA ALA A 18 7.48 3.29 2.85
C ALA A 18 5.97 3.40 2.62
N VAL A 19 5.37 4.45 3.17
CA VAL A 19 3.94 4.74 3.07
C VAL A 19 3.76 6.03 2.27
N VAL A 20 3.29 5.88 1.02
CA VAL A 20 3.16 6.98 0.07
C VAL A 20 1.75 7.55 0.09
N GLY A 21 1.61 8.84 0.39
CA GLY A 21 0.34 9.56 0.39
C GLY A 21 -0.18 9.95 1.76
N VAL A 22 0.64 9.92 2.82
CA VAL A 22 0.29 10.50 4.12
C VAL A 22 -0.06 11.99 3.98
N SER A 23 -0.96 12.51 4.81
CA SER A 23 -1.41 13.90 4.74
C SER A 23 -1.49 14.52 6.13
N ASP A 24 -1.03 15.76 6.25
CA ASP A 24 -1.20 16.60 7.44
C ASP A 24 -2.49 17.42 7.43
N LYS A 25 -3.13 17.53 6.25
CA LYS A 25 -4.33 18.36 6.06
C LYS A 25 -5.64 17.65 6.33
N ARG A 26 -5.66 16.32 6.25
CA ARG A 26 -6.86 15.51 6.47
C ARG A 26 -6.47 14.08 6.85
N GLU A 27 -7.29 13.46 7.69
CA GLU A 27 -7.15 12.03 7.96
C GLU A 27 -7.53 11.22 6.72
N THR A 28 -6.66 10.29 6.37
CA THR A 28 -6.83 9.41 5.19
C THR A 28 -6.58 7.97 5.60
N GLY A 29 -7.00 7.03 4.76
CA GLY A 29 -6.65 5.61 4.93
C GLY A 29 -5.13 5.37 4.91
N CYS A 30 -4.37 6.26 4.25
CA CYS A 30 -2.92 6.23 4.27
C CYS A 30 -2.36 6.55 5.66
N ASN A 31 -2.91 7.59 6.31
CA ASN A 31 -2.54 7.96 7.67
C ASN A 31 -2.83 6.81 8.65
N ALA A 32 -4.02 6.19 8.52
CA ALA A 32 -4.38 5.02 9.32
C ALA A 32 -3.43 3.84 9.07
N GLY A 33 -3.05 3.57 7.84
CA GLY A 33 -2.07 2.56 7.47
C GLY A 33 -0.69 2.84 8.06
N TYR A 34 -0.21 4.08 7.93
CA TYR A 34 1.06 4.53 8.51
C TYR A 34 1.12 4.26 10.02
N LEU A 35 0.10 4.71 10.76
CA LEU A 35 0.02 4.53 12.21
C LEU A 35 -0.10 3.04 12.59
N ARG A 36 -0.86 2.27 11.81
CA ARG A 36 -1.04 0.83 12.02
C ARG A 36 0.29 0.08 11.86
N PHE A 37 1.06 0.35 10.82
CA PHE A 37 2.38 -0.23 10.67
C PHE A 37 3.31 0.17 11.82
N LYS A 38 3.37 1.47 12.15
CA LYS A 38 4.21 1.98 13.23
C LYS A 38 3.89 1.34 14.58
N SER A 39 2.61 1.24 14.94
CA SER A 39 2.15 0.64 16.21
C SER A 39 2.38 -0.88 16.28
N ASN A 40 2.63 -1.53 15.16
CA ASN A 40 2.96 -2.96 15.09
C ASN A 40 4.47 -3.24 14.92
N GLY A 41 5.32 -2.24 15.18
CA GLY A 41 6.77 -2.41 15.27
C GLY A 41 7.51 -2.37 13.94
N TYR A 42 6.86 -1.92 12.86
CA TYR A 42 7.55 -1.69 11.58
C TYR A 42 8.35 -0.38 11.63
N GLN A 43 9.47 -0.35 10.95
CA GLN A 43 10.16 0.89 10.61
C GLN A 43 9.43 1.51 9.42
N VAL A 44 8.83 2.68 9.63
CA VAL A 44 7.92 3.28 8.65
C VAL A 44 8.46 4.62 8.19
N TYR A 45 8.48 4.82 6.87
CA TYR A 45 8.85 6.07 6.23
C TYR A 45 7.63 6.74 5.60
N ALA A 46 7.33 7.97 6.03
CA ALA A 46 6.30 8.78 5.40
C ALA A 46 6.82 9.37 4.08
N VAL A 47 6.03 9.27 3.01
CA VAL A 47 6.39 9.83 1.70
C VAL A 47 5.26 10.71 1.17
N ASN A 48 5.55 12.00 1.01
CA ASN A 48 4.69 12.98 0.36
C ASN A 48 5.52 14.22 -0.01
N PRO A 49 5.56 14.66 -1.28
CA PRO A 49 6.35 15.81 -1.71
C PRO A 49 5.86 17.17 -1.16
N ARG A 50 4.67 17.20 -0.55
CA ARG A 50 4.02 18.46 -0.10
C ARG A 50 4.22 18.79 1.37
N ILE A 51 4.76 17.85 2.17
CA ILE A 51 4.98 18.04 3.61
C ILE A 51 6.38 17.57 4.00
N LYS A 52 6.95 18.18 5.02
CA LYS A 52 8.30 17.86 5.51
C LYS A 52 8.30 16.94 6.72
N SER A 53 7.18 16.85 7.41
CA SER A 53 7.03 16.01 8.59
C SER A 53 5.58 15.53 8.72
N TYR A 54 5.40 14.36 9.35
CA TYR A 54 4.10 13.81 9.69
C TYR A 54 4.15 13.24 11.12
N LYS A 55 3.32 13.82 12.02
CA LYS A 55 3.25 13.42 13.45
C LYS A 55 4.64 13.34 14.14
N GLY A 56 5.52 14.28 13.85
CA GLY A 56 6.86 14.35 14.43
C GLY A 56 7.93 13.54 13.69
N ASP A 57 7.54 12.68 12.76
CA ASP A 57 8.50 11.93 11.93
C ASP A 57 8.85 12.71 10.65
N PRO A 58 10.06 12.57 10.10
CA PRO A 58 10.41 13.11 8.80
C PRO A 58 9.48 12.57 7.70
N CYS A 59 9.09 13.41 6.77
CA CYS A 59 8.39 13.03 5.56
C CYS A 59 9.24 13.35 4.34
N TYR A 60 9.43 12.38 3.47
CA TYR A 60 10.33 12.44 2.33
C TYR A 60 9.54 12.72 1.05
N PRO A 61 10.12 13.47 0.09
CA PRO A 61 9.40 13.83 -1.14
C PRO A 61 9.18 12.64 -2.09
N ASP A 62 10.06 11.65 -2.07
CA ASP A 62 10.07 10.48 -2.94
C ASP A 62 10.80 9.30 -2.27
N LEU A 63 10.81 8.13 -2.93
CA LEU A 63 11.48 6.93 -2.39
C LEU A 63 13.00 7.03 -2.44
N LYS A 64 13.56 7.81 -3.37
CA LYS A 64 15.02 7.96 -3.53
C LYS A 64 15.65 8.80 -2.44
N SER A 65 14.85 9.69 -1.84
CA SER A 65 15.26 10.57 -0.73
C SER A 65 15.24 9.89 0.63
N LEU A 66 14.75 8.65 0.71
CA LEU A 66 14.75 7.88 1.97
C LEU A 66 16.19 7.61 2.43
N PRO A 67 16.45 7.56 3.76
CA PRO A 67 17.80 7.31 4.29
C PRO A 67 18.31 5.92 3.95
N GLU A 68 17.42 5.00 3.63
CA GLU A 68 17.73 3.64 3.18
C GLU A 68 16.60 3.08 2.30
N LYS A 69 16.92 2.05 1.53
CA LYS A 69 15.93 1.39 0.68
C LYS A 69 14.85 0.72 1.54
N PRO A 70 13.54 0.96 1.28
CA PRO A 70 12.48 0.24 1.93
C PRO A 70 12.39 -1.21 1.41
N ASP A 71 11.97 -2.15 2.26
CA ASP A 71 11.71 -3.53 1.86
C ASP A 71 10.39 -3.64 1.09
N ALA A 72 9.42 -2.81 1.47
CA ALA A 72 8.09 -2.78 0.87
C ALA A 72 7.53 -1.35 0.78
N VAL A 73 6.61 -1.13 -0.17
CA VAL A 73 5.97 0.16 -0.41
C VAL A 73 4.45 0.02 -0.42
N PHE A 74 3.78 0.76 0.47
CA PHE A 74 2.32 0.91 0.49
C PHE A 74 1.93 2.24 -0.14
N ILE A 75 1.04 2.21 -1.13
CA ILE A 75 0.66 3.38 -1.92
C ILE A 75 -0.83 3.67 -1.78
N LEU A 76 -1.16 4.85 -1.26
CA LEU A 76 -2.49 5.46 -1.29
C LEU A 76 -2.40 6.83 -1.97
N ALA A 77 -2.44 6.84 -3.27
CA ALA A 77 -2.37 8.01 -4.12
C ALA A 77 -3.19 7.78 -5.40
N SER A 78 -3.31 8.79 -6.26
CA SER A 78 -3.96 8.59 -7.55
C SER A 78 -3.23 7.54 -8.40
N PRO A 79 -3.92 6.85 -9.32
CA PRO A 79 -3.29 5.87 -10.22
C PRO A 79 -2.07 6.42 -10.98
N ARG A 80 -2.12 7.69 -11.38
CA ARG A 80 -1.00 8.37 -12.05
C ARG A 80 0.22 8.49 -11.15
N VAL A 81 0.02 8.82 -9.88
CA VAL A 81 1.11 8.88 -8.89
C VAL A 81 1.62 7.48 -8.58
N ALA A 82 0.73 6.50 -8.47
CA ALA A 82 1.12 5.10 -8.29
C ALA A 82 2.03 4.60 -9.42
N ASP A 83 1.74 4.94 -10.68
CA ASP A 83 2.61 4.61 -11.82
C ASP A 83 4.03 5.18 -11.65
N GLN A 84 4.14 6.41 -11.16
CA GLN A 84 5.43 7.06 -10.93
C GLN A 84 6.20 6.38 -9.79
N ILE A 85 5.55 6.13 -8.66
CA ILE A 85 6.16 5.48 -7.50
C ILE A 85 6.61 4.05 -7.82
N VAL A 86 5.83 3.31 -8.61
CA VAL A 86 6.23 1.96 -9.03
C VAL A 86 7.49 1.98 -9.92
N LYS A 87 7.69 3.01 -10.75
CA LYS A 87 8.96 3.17 -11.48
C LYS A 87 10.14 3.34 -10.52
N GLU A 88 9.98 4.16 -9.48
CA GLU A 88 11.00 4.30 -8.43
C GLU A 88 11.25 2.98 -7.70
N CYS A 89 10.21 2.18 -7.43
CA CYS A 89 10.35 0.84 -6.86
C CYS A 89 11.20 -0.07 -7.74
N VAL A 90 11.00 -0.04 -9.06
CA VAL A 90 11.81 -0.81 -10.02
C VAL A 90 13.27 -0.37 -9.97
N GLU A 91 13.53 0.95 -10.05
CA GLU A 91 14.88 1.51 -10.03
C GLU A 91 15.63 1.19 -8.74
N LEU A 92 14.94 1.20 -7.59
CA LEU A 92 15.50 0.88 -6.28
C LEU A 92 15.57 -0.62 -5.98
N GLY A 93 14.97 -1.46 -6.82
CA GLY A 93 14.92 -2.91 -6.61
C GLY A 93 14.03 -3.33 -5.43
N VAL A 94 12.98 -2.56 -5.13
CA VAL A 94 11.94 -2.95 -4.16
C VAL A 94 11.18 -4.16 -4.68
N LYS A 95 10.85 -5.12 -3.81
CA LYS A 95 10.23 -6.39 -4.24
C LYS A 95 8.77 -6.55 -3.82
N HIS A 96 8.25 -5.68 -2.96
CA HIS A 96 6.88 -5.77 -2.45
C HIS A 96 6.17 -4.42 -2.56
N VAL A 97 5.05 -4.38 -3.29
CA VAL A 97 4.22 -3.18 -3.48
C VAL A 97 2.77 -3.50 -3.15
N TRP A 98 2.12 -2.61 -2.43
CA TRP A 98 0.69 -2.66 -2.16
C TRP A 98 0.00 -1.41 -2.68
N LEU A 99 -0.85 -1.57 -3.68
CA LEU A 99 -1.70 -0.50 -4.23
C LEU A 99 -3.04 -0.53 -3.49
N HIS A 100 -3.35 0.52 -2.75
CA HIS A 100 -4.56 0.56 -1.92
C HIS A 100 -5.84 0.65 -2.76
N CYS A 101 -6.85 -0.12 -2.35
CA CYS A 101 -8.24 0.10 -2.71
C CYS A 101 -9.13 -0.42 -1.58
N MET A 102 -9.98 0.44 -1.02
CA MET A 102 -10.87 0.06 0.09
C MET A 102 -11.85 -1.04 -0.30
N MET A 103 -12.27 -1.09 -1.56
CA MET A 103 -13.26 -2.03 -2.10
C MET A 103 -12.66 -3.38 -2.52
N GLY A 104 -11.46 -3.73 -2.05
CA GLY A 104 -10.80 -5.00 -2.39
C GLY A 104 -9.96 -4.93 -3.65
N THR A 105 -9.80 -6.06 -4.34
CA THR A 105 -8.92 -6.20 -5.52
C THR A 105 -9.62 -5.96 -6.86
N LYS A 106 -10.93 -5.73 -6.84
CA LYS A 106 -11.75 -5.40 -8.02
C LYS A 106 -12.31 -3.99 -7.87
N PRO A 107 -11.65 -2.96 -8.41
CA PRO A 107 -11.97 -1.56 -8.11
C PRO A 107 -13.29 -1.03 -8.66
N GLY A 108 -13.99 -1.71 -9.55
CA GLY A 108 -15.32 -1.40 -10.09
C GLY A 108 -15.91 -0.01 -9.76
N LEU A 109 -16.76 0.05 -8.74
CA LEU A 109 -17.42 1.27 -8.28
C LEU A 109 -16.51 2.24 -7.50
N ALA A 110 -15.31 1.84 -7.11
CA ALA A 110 -14.36 2.63 -6.31
C ALA A 110 -13.23 3.26 -7.14
N ALA A 111 -13.41 3.40 -8.43
CA ALA A 111 -12.39 3.96 -9.34
C ALA A 111 -11.85 5.32 -8.88
N ALA A 112 -12.66 6.15 -8.22
CA ALA A 112 -12.26 7.46 -7.70
C ALA A 112 -11.34 7.40 -6.46
N THR A 113 -11.30 6.28 -5.75
CA THR A 113 -10.58 6.13 -4.47
C THR A 113 -9.55 5.01 -4.49
N THR A 114 -9.20 4.53 -5.66
CA THR A 114 -8.21 3.46 -5.84
C THR A 114 -6.84 4.03 -6.22
N SER A 115 -5.79 3.39 -5.73
CA SER A 115 -4.41 3.57 -6.22
C SER A 115 -4.05 2.54 -7.29
N VAL A 116 -4.95 1.62 -7.58
CA VAL A 116 -4.70 0.54 -8.53
C VAL A 116 -4.67 1.10 -9.94
N SER A 117 -3.54 0.96 -10.61
CA SER A 117 -3.33 1.26 -12.01
C SER A 117 -2.95 -0.05 -12.74
N PRO A 118 -3.63 -0.40 -13.85
CA PRO A 118 -3.23 -1.55 -14.67
C PRO A 118 -1.77 -1.47 -15.11
N ARG A 119 -1.31 -0.26 -15.43
CA ARG A 119 0.08 0.00 -15.83
C ARG A 119 1.07 -0.25 -14.68
N ALA A 120 0.76 0.22 -13.47
CA ALA A 120 1.59 -0.03 -12.29
C ALA A 120 1.66 -1.53 -11.97
N VAL A 121 0.54 -2.23 -12.04
CA VAL A 121 0.47 -3.69 -11.81
C VAL A 121 1.32 -4.45 -12.84
N GLU A 122 1.17 -4.11 -14.13
CA GLU A 122 1.95 -4.73 -15.20
C GLU A 122 3.44 -4.47 -15.03
N LEU A 123 3.83 -3.23 -14.71
CA LEU A 123 5.23 -2.86 -14.49
C LEU A 123 5.84 -3.63 -13.32
N CYS A 124 5.11 -3.79 -12.21
CA CYS A 124 5.53 -4.62 -11.10
C CYS A 124 5.78 -6.06 -11.55
N ARG A 125 4.83 -6.68 -12.24
CA ARG A 125 4.91 -8.07 -12.69
C ARG A 125 6.10 -8.29 -13.63
N LYS A 126 6.30 -7.41 -14.60
CA LYS A 126 7.44 -7.46 -15.55
C LYS A 126 8.80 -7.40 -14.86
N ASN A 127 8.88 -6.76 -13.70
CA ASN A 127 10.12 -6.59 -12.93
C ASN A 127 10.24 -7.51 -11.71
N GLY A 128 9.41 -8.55 -11.62
CA GLY A 128 9.44 -9.52 -10.53
C GLY A 128 9.12 -8.92 -9.16
N ILE A 129 8.28 -7.88 -9.13
CA ILE A 129 7.77 -7.25 -7.91
C ILE A 129 6.44 -7.90 -7.56
N THR A 130 6.33 -8.44 -6.36
CA THR A 130 5.05 -8.91 -5.81
C THR A 130 4.15 -7.71 -5.56
N VAL A 131 3.04 -7.60 -6.31
CA VAL A 131 2.10 -6.50 -6.20
C VAL A 131 0.74 -6.97 -5.68
N ILE A 132 0.24 -6.33 -4.63
CA ILE A 132 -1.12 -6.49 -4.13
C ILE A 132 -1.98 -5.39 -4.78
N PRO A 133 -2.83 -5.73 -5.76
CA PRO A 133 -3.62 -4.75 -6.50
C PRO A 133 -4.96 -4.50 -5.82
N GLY A 134 -4.98 -3.76 -4.73
CA GLY A 134 -6.19 -3.43 -3.98
C GLY A 134 -6.18 -3.92 -2.54
N SER A 135 -7.35 -3.88 -1.90
CA SER A 135 -7.54 -4.13 -0.46
C SER A 135 -6.82 -3.10 0.44
N CYS A 136 -7.02 -3.24 1.75
CA CYS A 136 -6.46 -2.34 2.75
C CYS A 136 -5.62 -3.13 3.77
N PRO A 137 -4.40 -2.71 4.11
CA PRO A 137 -3.58 -3.36 5.14
C PRO A 137 -4.29 -3.50 6.49
N ASN A 138 -5.15 -2.55 6.83
CA ASN A 138 -5.90 -2.57 8.09
C ASN A 138 -6.90 -3.73 8.19
N GLN A 139 -7.25 -4.37 7.07
CA GLN A 139 -8.08 -5.57 7.05
C GLN A 139 -7.30 -6.84 7.46
N PHE A 140 -5.98 -6.79 7.47
CA PHE A 140 -5.11 -7.95 7.71
C PHE A 140 -4.21 -7.79 8.93
N LEU A 141 -3.72 -6.59 9.19
CA LEU A 141 -2.81 -6.31 10.31
C LEU A 141 -3.62 -5.87 11.55
N ARG A 142 -3.94 -6.82 12.44
CA ARG A 142 -4.74 -6.62 13.65
C ARG A 142 -6.01 -5.80 13.36
N PRO A 143 -6.91 -6.31 12.53
CA PRO A 143 -8.08 -5.56 12.10
C PRO A 143 -8.97 -5.18 13.30
N ASP A 144 -9.47 -3.94 13.32
CA ASP A 144 -10.61 -3.59 14.15
C ASP A 144 -11.90 -4.21 13.59
N PHE A 145 -12.99 -4.13 14.35
CA PHE A 145 -14.26 -4.76 13.99
C PHE A 145 -14.75 -4.35 12.58
N GLY A 146 -14.64 -3.07 12.21
CA GLY A 146 -15.08 -2.58 10.91
C GLY A 146 -14.27 -3.17 9.75
N HIS A 147 -12.94 -3.21 9.89
CA HIS A 147 -12.06 -3.78 8.87
C HIS A 147 -12.18 -5.31 8.79
N ALA A 148 -12.41 -5.99 9.92
CA ALA A 148 -12.67 -7.44 9.93
C ALA A 148 -13.99 -7.77 9.22
N MET A 149 -15.05 -7.02 9.46
CA MET A 149 -16.34 -7.15 8.80
C MET A 149 -16.22 -6.89 7.29
N MET A 150 -15.55 -5.80 6.88
CA MET A 150 -15.29 -5.51 5.46
C MET A 150 -14.54 -6.65 4.79
N ARG A 151 -13.51 -7.19 5.43
CA ARG A 151 -12.76 -8.33 4.88
C ARG A 151 -13.66 -9.55 4.66
N ALA A 152 -14.54 -9.86 5.60
CA ALA A 152 -15.49 -10.95 5.48
C ALA A 152 -16.48 -10.73 4.31
N LEU A 153 -17.09 -9.55 4.22
CA LEU A 153 -18.04 -9.20 3.15
C LEU A 153 -17.38 -9.23 1.76
N TRP A 154 -16.19 -8.63 1.61
CA TRP A 154 -15.46 -8.64 0.33
C TRP A 154 -14.95 -10.03 -0.03
N GLY A 155 -14.64 -10.87 0.96
CA GLY A 155 -14.27 -12.27 0.75
C GLY A 155 -15.42 -13.08 0.15
N LEU A 156 -16.63 -12.93 0.69
CA LEU A 156 -17.86 -13.57 0.19
C LEU A 156 -18.21 -13.12 -1.23
N GLY A 157 -18.02 -11.82 -1.55
CA GLY A 157 -18.25 -11.24 -2.87
C GLY A 157 -17.18 -11.54 -3.93
N GLY A 158 -16.12 -12.27 -3.59
CA GLY A 158 -14.99 -12.54 -4.48
C GLY A 158 -14.13 -11.32 -4.80
N ASN A 159 -14.30 -10.21 -4.08
CA ASN A 159 -13.55 -8.97 -4.25
C ASN A 159 -12.13 -9.02 -3.65
N LEU A 160 -11.77 -10.11 -3.01
CA LEU A 160 -10.42 -10.38 -2.49
C LEU A 160 -9.68 -11.44 -3.33
N SER A 161 -10.06 -11.65 -4.59
CA SER A 161 -9.36 -12.54 -5.52
C SER A 161 -8.32 -11.76 -6.32
N VAL A 162 -7.15 -12.34 -6.52
CA VAL A 162 -6.10 -11.82 -7.39
C VAL A 162 -5.95 -12.78 -8.55
N ASN A 163 -6.22 -12.30 -9.77
CA ASN A 163 -5.99 -13.08 -10.98
C ASN A 163 -4.47 -13.18 -11.22
N SER A 164 -4.07 -14.32 -11.71
CA SER A 164 -2.68 -14.60 -12.14
C SER A 164 -2.24 -13.73 -13.30
#